data_f845811077b24a29c2f3b6957eefcb43
#
_entry.id   f845811077b24a29c2f3b6957eefcb43
#
_cell.length_a   1.000
_cell.length_b   1.000
_cell.length_c   1.000
_cell.angle_alpha   90.00
_cell.angle_beta   90.00
_cell.angle_gamma   90.00
#
_symmetry.space_group_name_H-M   'P 1'
#
loop_
_entity.id
_entity.type
_entity.pdbx_description
1 polymer ?
#
loop_
_entity_poly.entity_id
_entity_poly.type
_entity_poly.pdbx_seq_one_letter_code
_entity_poly.pdbx_strand_id
1 'polypeptide(L)'
;MQSSDFHQLGLAVNFHNQLNPRLFDNTRQMHPEVRKALLNIAEHFKTFLGVDDYDLMDITISGSNAAYTYTPHSDLDLHLVVMTGSDDHDHDAHMRQLFDAKKYQYNDQHSIKVRDIDVELYVQDADQPHASAGVYSVLKDKWIRFPRRRKADIDDSNVREKFNNMRNRINQAIVSDDYDRIEAVWNDVSSMRKTGLAREGEFSPENLAFKILRAQGLVEKIKKHALDIKSQDLSIDEDDFGDANPMFDNEEPFDESYMEDIK
;
A
#
# COMPACT_ATOMS: atom_id res chain seq x y z
N MET A 1 16.47 -25.43 0.01
CA MET A 1 16.61 -24.12 -0.63
C MET A 1 18.07 -23.98 -1.04
N GLN A 2 18.32 -23.83 -2.34
CA GLN A 2 19.69 -23.74 -2.85
C GLN A 2 20.23 -22.32 -2.57
N SER A 3 21.55 -22.19 -2.44
CA SER A 3 22.26 -20.90 -2.19
C SER A 3 21.91 -19.80 -3.22
N SER A 4 21.45 -20.16 -4.41
CA SER A 4 21.01 -19.26 -5.48
C SER A 4 19.76 -18.45 -5.13
N ASP A 5 18.83 -19.01 -4.34
CA ASP A 5 17.59 -18.33 -3.98
C ASP A 5 17.84 -17.16 -3.03
N PHE A 6 18.81 -17.33 -2.10
CA PHE A 6 19.21 -16.25 -1.18
C PHE A 6 20.02 -15.16 -1.87
N HIS A 7 20.73 -15.46 -2.94
CA HIS A 7 21.47 -14.44 -3.70
C HIS A 7 20.49 -13.53 -4.48
N GLN A 8 19.44 -14.08 -5.07
CA GLN A 8 18.35 -13.30 -5.67
C GLN A 8 17.58 -12.49 -4.63
N LEU A 9 17.49 -13.00 -3.39
CA LEU A 9 16.86 -12.31 -2.27
C LEU A 9 17.68 -11.11 -1.78
N GLY A 10 19.01 -11.18 -1.85
CA GLY A 10 19.90 -10.03 -1.60
C GLY A 10 19.67 -8.87 -2.56
N LEU A 11 19.17 -9.15 -3.78
CA LEU A 11 18.81 -8.12 -4.76
C LEU A 11 17.48 -7.41 -4.42
N ALA A 12 16.61 -8.06 -3.67
CA ALA A 12 15.33 -7.46 -3.22
C ALA A 12 15.50 -6.47 -2.07
N VAL A 13 16.67 -6.49 -1.38
CA VAL A 13 17.02 -5.58 -0.31
C VAL A 13 18.38 -4.96 -0.62
N ASN A 14 18.46 -4.26 -1.76
CA ASN A 14 19.68 -3.57 -2.15
C ASN A 14 19.90 -2.35 -1.25
N PHE A 15 21.12 -2.26 -0.68
CA PHE A 15 21.60 -1.08 0.03
C PHE A 15 22.54 -0.32 -0.89
N HIS A 16 22.09 0.86 -1.29
CA HIS A 16 22.88 1.74 -2.14
C HIS A 16 23.83 2.60 -1.30
N ASN A 17 24.95 2.99 -1.92
CA ASN A 17 25.88 3.94 -1.31
C ASN A 17 25.44 5.40 -1.46
N GLN A 18 24.44 5.65 -2.31
CA GLN A 18 23.89 6.96 -2.60
C GLN A 18 22.37 6.91 -2.57
N LEU A 19 21.74 8.05 -2.35
CA LEU A 19 20.29 8.21 -2.54
C LEU A 19 19.94 7.94 -4.00
N ASN A 20 18.65 7.68 -4.28
CA ASN A 20 18.21 7.40 -5.64
C ASN A 20 18.59 8.56 -6.58
N PRO A 21 19.52 8.36 -7.54
CA PRO A 21 20.02 9.44 -8.42
C PRO A 21 18.96 9.94 -9.40
N ARG A 22 17.83 9.21 -9.57
CA ARG A 22 16.68 9.71 -10.33
C ARG A 22 15.95 10.82 -9.59
N LEU A 23 16.04 10.86 -8.26
CA LEU A 23 15.32 11.81 -7.41
C LEU A 23 16.22 12.88 -6.79
N PHE A 24 17.45 12.51 -6.43
CA PHE A 24 18.37 13.36 -5.69
C PHE A 24 19.71 13.50 -6.40
N ASP A 25 20.31 14.68 -6.29
CA ASP A 25 21.65 14.96 -6.77
C ASP A 25 22.75 14.49 -5.79
N ASN A 26 24.00 14.72 -6.15
CA ASN A 26 25.16 14.35 -5.32
C ASN A 26 25.27 15.19 -4.04
N THR A 27 24.55 16.32 -3.96
CA THR A 27 24.46 17.16 -2.75
C THR A 27 23.31 16.72 -1.84
N ARG A 28 22.56 15.68 -2.26
CA ARG A 28 21.41 15.10 -1.56
C ARG A 28 20.19 16.02 -1.59
N GLN A 29 20.15 16.92 -2.54
CA GLN A 29 19.02 17.80 -2.81
C GLN A 29 18.15 17.17 -3.89
N MET A 30 16.83 17.35 -3.80
CA MET A 30 15.92 16.84 -4.82
C MET A 30 16.13 17.63 -6.13
N HIS A 31 16.09 16.91 -7.27
CA HIS A 31 16.14 17.56 -8.57
C HIS A 31 14.96 18.52 -8.74
N PRO A 32 15.16 19.78 -9.19
CA PRO A 32 14.09 20.77 -9.28
C PRO A 32 12.89 20.32 -10.14
N GLU A 33 13.14 19.61 -11.24
CA GLU A 33 12.10 19.07 -12.10
C GLU A 33 11.28 17.94 -11.45
N VAL A 34 11.94 17.10 -10.63
CA VAL A 34 11.25 16.07 -9.84
C VAL A 34 10.36 16.75 -8.79
N ARG A 35 10.92 17.72 -8.06
CA ARG A 35 10.16 18.49 -7.08
C ARG A 35 8.93 19.15 -7.70
N LYS A 36 9.09 19.82 -8.84
CA LYS A 36 7.98 20.45 -9.57
C LYS A 36 6.90 19.43 -9.96
N ALA A 37 7.31 18.27 -10.47
CA ALA A 37 6.36 17.20 -10.84
C ALA A 37 5.58 16.71 -9.62
N LEU A 38 6.24 16.44 -8.50
CA LEU A 38 5.61 15.97 -7.27
C LEU A 38 4.63 17.00 -6.68
N LEU A 39 4.97 18.29 -6.73
CA LEU A 39 4.05 19.37 -6.29
C LEU A 39 2.81 19.44 -7.17
N ASN A 40 2.93 19.28 -8.49
CA ASN A 40 1.80 19.25 -9.41
C ASN A 40 0.90 18.02 -9.16
N ILE A 41 1.50 16.86 -8.93
CA ILE A 41 0.77 15.62 -8.60
C ILE A 41 0.01 15.79 -7.28
N ALA A 42 0.66 16.35 -6.26
CA ALA A 42 0.04 16.60 -4.97
C ALA A 42 -1.15 17.58 -5.07
N GLU A 43 -1.04 18.64 -5.87
CA GLU A 43 -2.15 19.59 -6.08
C GLU A 43 -3.31 18.95 -6.83
N HIS A 44 -3.03 18.10 -7.83
CA HIS A 44 -4.07 17.35 -8.52
C HIS A 44 -4.80 16.39 -7.56
N PHE A 45 -4.04 15.68 -6.72
CA PHE A 45 -4.63 14.78 -5.73
C PHE A 45 -5.43 15.54 -4.66
N LYS A 46 -4.94 16.68 -4.19
CA LYS A 46 -5.67 17.57 -3.27
C LYS A 46 -7.03 17.98 -3.87
N THR A 47 -7.04 18.37 -5.14
CA THR A 47 -8.29 18.71 -5.84
C THR A 47 -9.23 17.51 -5.94
N PHE A 48 -8.70 16.32 -6.18
CA PHE A 48 -9.48 15.07 -6.22
C PHE A 48 -10.07 14.70 -4.86
N LEU A 49 -9.37 14.97 -3.77
CA LEU A 49 -9.90 14.75 -2.41
C LEU A 49 -11.22 15.51 -2.22
N GLY A 50 -11.32 16.75 -2.75
CA GLY A 50 -12.55 17.54 -2.77
C GLY A 50 -13.11 17.82 -1.37
N VAL A 51 -12.22 17.98 -0.39
CA VAL A 51 -12.55 18.23 1.01
C VAL A 51 -11.81 19.48 1.45
N ASP A 52 -12.52 20.44 2.02
CA ASP A 52 -11.94 21.71 2.49
C ASP A 52 -11.67 21.72 4.01
N ASP A 53 -12.11 20.66 4.73
CA ASP A 53 -12.05 20.58 6.19
C ASP A 53 -10.69 20.08 6.72
N TYR A 54 -9.59 20.47 6.06
CA TYR A 54 -8.25 20.17 6.53
C TYR A 54 -7.23 21.22 6.14
N ASP A 55 -6.22 21.39 6.97
CA ASP A 55 -5.06 22.20 6.67
C ASP A 55 -3.92 21.38 6.11
N LEU A 56 -3.42 21.72 4.91
CA LEU A 56 -2.24 21.10 4.33
C LEU A 56 -0.99 21.63 5.02
N MET A 57 -0.35 20.79 5.84
CA MET A 57 0.84 21.14 6.63
C MET A 57 2.15 20.94 5.87
N ASP A 58 2.22 19.88 5.04
CA ASP A 58 3.40 19.57 4.24
C ASP A 58 3.04 18.61 3.08
N ILE A 59 3.95 18.52 2.12
CA ILE A 59 3.98 17.48 1.09
C ILE A 59 5.31 16.78 1.23
N THR A 60 5.30 15.46 1.51
CA THR A 60 6.53 14.73 1.81
C THR A 60 6.66 13.49 0.95
N ILE A 61 7.90 13.05 0.74
CA ILE A 61 8.18 11.69 0.29
C ILE A 61 8.84 10.90 1.40
N SER A 62 8.53 9.62 1.44
CA SER A 62 9.07 8.68 2.41
C SER A 62 9.41 7.33 1.75
N GLY A 63 9.55 6.27 2.54
CA GLY A 63 9.81 4.93 2.04
C GLY A 63 11.22 4.70 1.50
N SER A 64 11.37 3.66 0.69
CA SER A 64 12.68 3.22 0.20
C SER A 64 13.34 4.24 -0.74
N ASN A 65 12.56 4.99 -1.52
CA ASN A 65 13.05 6.03 -2.41
C ASN A 65 13.53 7.29 -1.70
N ALA A 66 13.10 7.53 -0.45
CA ALA A 66 13.67 8.55 0.45
C ALA A 66 14.78 7.98 1.35
N ALA A 67 15.29 6.79 1.03
CA ALA A 67 16.32 6.09 1.81
C ALA A 67 17.38 5.48 0.88
N TYR A 68 18.29 4.68 1.46
CA TYR A 68 19.32 3.94 0.71
C TYR A 68 18.86 2.53 0.31
N THR A 69 17.55 2.23 0.46
CA THR A 69 16.98 0.88 0.29
C THR A 69 16.06 0.77 -0.93
N TYR A 70 16.13 1.74 -1.84
CA TYR A 70 15.35 1.71 -3.08
C TYR A 70 15.77 0.54 -3.99
N THR A 71 14.83 0.04 -4.76
CA THR A 71 15.02 -1.00 -5.77
C THR A 71 14.39 -0.55 -7.09
N PRO A 72 14.63 -1.24 -8.21
CA PRO A 72 13.93 -0.96 -9.46
C PRO A 72 12.39 -1.07 -9.37
N HIS A 73 11.88 -1.75 -8.35
CA HIS A 73 10.45 -1.98 -8.11
C HIS A 73 9.90 -1.17 -6.93
N SER A 74 10.66 -0.21 -6.45
CA SER A 74 10.23 0.66 -5.35
C SER A 74 9.34 1.77 -5.86
N ASP A 75 8.15 1.89 -5.30
CA ASP A 75 7.24 3.01 -5.52
C ASP A 75 7.75 4.27 -4.82
N LEU A 76 7.33 5.44 -5.29
CA LEU A 76 7.59 6.73 -4.66
C LEU A 76 6.38 7.11 -3.81
N ASP A 77 6.49 6.92 -2.50
CA ASP A 77 5.44 7.23 -1.53
C ASP A 77 5.33 8.76 -1.35
N LEU A 78 4.32 9.38 -1.95
CA LEU A 78 4.04 10.82 -1.85
C LEU A 78 2.89 11.06 -0.88
N HIS A 79 3.18 11.78 0.20
CA HIS A 79 2.21 12.04 1.28
C HIS A 79 1.76 13.50 1.28
N LEU A 80 0.45 13.72 1.30
CA LEU A 80 -0.14 14.96 1.78
C LEU A 80 -0.25 14.85 3.31
N VAL A 81 0.51 15.67 4.01
CA VAL A 81 0.46 15.76 5.48
C VAL A 81 -0.58 16.79 5.84
N VAL A 82 -1.64 16.38 6.50
CA VAL A 82 -2.80 17.21 6.81
C VAL A 82 -3.04 17.26 8.32
N MET A 83 -3.67 18.33 8.75
CA MET A 83 -4.25 18.45 10.09
C MET A 83 -5.74 18.67 9.94
N THR A 84 -6.54 17.81 10.53
CA THR A 84 -7.97 18.02 10.66
C THR A 84 -8.20 18.98 11.82
N GLY A 85 -8.89 20.09 11.56
CA GLY A 85 -9.08 21.17 12.53
C GLY A 85 -10.12 20.87 13.62
N SER A 86 -10.51 19.62 13.81
CA SER A 86 -11.58 19.19 14.71
C SER A 86 -11.04 18.63 16.01
N ASP A 87 -11.62 19.05 17.14
CA ASP A 87 -11.42 18.43 18.45
C ASP A 87 -12.32 17.18 18.63
N ASP A 88 -13.09 16.80 17.60
CA ASP A 88 -14.01 15.66 17.61
C ASP A 88 -13.34 14.41 17.04
N HIS A 89 -13.08 13.45 17.91
CA HIS A 89 -12.46 12.16 17.54
C HIS A 89 -13.28 11.36 16.52
N ASP A 90 -14.61 11.45 16.54
CA ASP A 90 -15.46 10.73 15.59
C ASP A 90 -15.37 11.36 14.20
N HIS A 91 -15.33 12.68 14.12
CA HIS A 91 -15.08 13.41 12.88
C HIS A 91 -13.73 13.04 12.28
N ASP A 92 -12.66 13.04 13.07
CA ASP A 92 -11.32 12.66 12.62
C ASP A 92 -11.26 11.22 12.12
N ALA A 93 -11.97 10.29 12.76
CA ALA A 93 -12.05 8.90 12.31
C ALA A 93 -12.75 8.77 10.95
N HIS A 94 -13.86 9.49 10.74
CA HIS A 94 -14.56 9.53 9.46
C HIS A 94 -13.72 10.16 8.35
N MET A 95 -13.02 11.25 8.66
CA MET A 95 -12.11 11.90 7.70
C MET A 95 -10.97 10.97 7.27
N ARG A 96 -10.38 10.23 8.19
CA ARG A 96 -9.35 9.23 7.87
C ARG A 96 -9.89 8.12 6.95
N GLN A 97 -11.08 7.61 7.21
CA GLN A 97 -11.74 6.62 6.35
C GLN A 97 -12.01 7.19 4.96
N LEU A 98 -12.50 8.43 4.87
CA LEU A 98 -12.72 9.12 3.61
C LEU A 98 -11.41 9.30 2.82
N PHE A 99 -10.34 9.75 3.47
CA PHE A 99 -9.03 9.92 2.84
C PHE A 99 -8.45 8.57 2.37
N ASP A 100 -8.60 7.52 3.15
CA ASP A 100 -8.16 6.18 2.74
C ASP A 100 -8.95 5.68 1.53
N ALA A 101 -10.26 5.82 1.50
CA ALA A 101 -11.10 5.44 0.36
C ALA A 101 -10.72 6.24 -0.89
N LYS A 102 -10.59 7.56 -0.77
CA LYS A 102 -10.19 8.44 -1.87
C LYS A 102 -8.78 8.15 -2.39
N LYS A 103 -7.84 7.84 -1.50
CA LYS A 103 -6.49 7.42 -1.86
C LYS A 103 -6.51 6.14 -2.70
N TYR A 104 -7.25 5.11 -2.26
CA TYR A 104 -7.38 3.88 -3.02
C TYR A 104 -7.99 4.12 -4.39
N GLN A 105 -9.07 4.89 -4.47
CA GLN A 105 -9.71 5.24 -5.72
C GLN A 105 -8.76 5.99 -6.66
N TYR A 106 -8.00 6.96 -6.15
CA TYR A 106 -7.07 7.74 -6.96
C TYR A 106 -5.92 6.89 -7.51
N ASN A 107 -5.28 6.09 -6.66
CA ASN A 107 -4.17 5.23 -7.05
C ASN A 107 -4.61 4.13 -8.03
N ASP A 108 -5.86 3.66 -7.94
CA ASP A 108 -6.42 2.69 -8.88
C ASP A 108 -6.73 3.30 -10.26
N GLN A 109 -7.23 4.54 -10.27
CA GLN A 109 -7.60 5.24 -11.51
C GLN A 109 -6.41 5.86 -12.25
N HIS A 110 -5.27 6.04 -11.61
CA HIS A 110 -4.12 6.75 -12.17
C HIS A 110 -2.84 5.93 -12.10
N SER A 111 -2.15 5.82 -13.23
CA SER A 111 -0.79 5.26 -13.30
C SER A 111 0.21 6.40 -13.52
N ILE A 112 0.66 7.00 -12.42
CA ILE A 112 1.53 8.18 -12.43
C ILE A 112 2.97 7.75 -12.23
N LYS A 113 3.88 8.26 -13.07
CA LYS A 113 5.31 7.99 -12.96
C LYS A 113 6.13 9.28 -12.94
N VAL A 114 7.15 9.29 -12.11
CA VAL A 114 8.19 10.32 -12.08
C VAL A 114 9.53 9.63 -12.35
N ARG A 115 10.15 9.93 -13.50
CA ARG A 115 11.41 9.28 -13.96
C ARG A 115 11.34 7.74 -13.89
N ASP A 116 10.27 7.17 -14.45
CA ASP A 116 9.98 5.72 -14.48
C ASP A 116 9.80 5.08 -13.09
N ILE A 117 9.55 5.86 -12.06
CA ILE A 117 9.18 5.38 -10.71
C ILE A 117 7.69 5.61 -10.55
N ASP A 118 6.94 4.57 -10.23
CA ASP A 118 5.51 4.67 -9.95
C ASP A 118 5.30 5.51 -8.68
N VAL A 119 4.33 6.44 -8.73
CA VAL A 119 4.00 7.31 -7.59
C VAL A 119 2.74 6.79 -6.92
N GLU A 120 2.85 6.48 -5.65
CA GLU A 120 1.73 6.11 -4.81
C GLU A 120 1.41 7.25 -3.83
N LEU A 121 0.14 7.68 -3.81
CA LEU A 121 -0.31 8.83 -3.03
C LEU A 121 -0.92 8.38 -1.71
N TYR A 122 -0.64 9.17 -0.67
CA TYR A 122 -1.15 8.97 0.68
C TYR A 122 -1.63 10.28 1.29
N VAL A 123 -2.63 10.20 2.16
CA VAL A 123 -2.95 11.27 3.10
C VAL A 123 -2.46 10.82 4.47
N GLN A 124 -1.70 11.66 5.14
CA GLN A 124 -1.13 11.39 6.45
C GLN A 124 -1.51 12.48 7.44
N ASP A 125 -1.99 12.08 8.60
CA ASP A 125 -2.23 12.99 9.71
C ASP A 125 -0.89 13.56 10.23
N ALA A 126 -0.86 14.86 10.51
CA ALA A 126 0.34 15.55 10.99
C ALA A 126 0.86 15.01 12.33
N ASP A 127 -0.05 14.47 13.15
CA ASP A 127 0.29 13.89 14.45
C ASP A 127 0.77 12.43 14.35
N GLN A 128 0.67 11.79 13.19
CA GLN A 128 1.17 10.44 13.01
C GLN A 128 2.71 10.41 12.92
N PRO A 129 3.37 9.55 13.72
CA PRO A 129 4.81 9.44 13.66
C PRO A 129 5.26 8.83 12.32
N HIS A 130 6.26 9.43 11.71
CA HIS A 130 6.89 8.84 10.52
C HIS A 130 7.68 7.58 10.90
N ALA A 131 7.25 6.42 10.39
CA ALA A 131 7.96 5.15 10.58
C ALA A 131 9.16 4.99 9.62
N SER A 132 9.25 5.80 8.56
CA SER A 132 10.25 5.68 7.50
C SER A 132 11.64 6.12 7.94
N ALA A 133 12.68 5.48 7.39
CA ALA A 133 14.10 5.80 7.67
C ALA A 133 14.48 7.21 7.18
N GLY A 134 13.91 7.65 6.05
CA GLY A 134 14.09 8.99 5.49
C GLY A 134 12.73 9.64 5.19
N VAL A 135 12.65 10.96 5.41
CA VAL A 135 11.50 11.79 5.06
C VAL A 135 12.02 13.12 4.51
N TYR A 136 11.61 13.43 3.28
CA TYR A 136 11.94 14.68 2.61
C TYR A 136 10.70 15.53 2.39
N SER A 137 10.71 16.78 2.84
CA SER A 137 9.66 17.74 2.53
C SER A 137 9.86 18.26 1.10
N VAL A 138 8.93 17.89 0.23
CA VAL A 138 8.86 18.40 -1.14
C VAL A 138 8.40 19.86 -1.13
N LEU A 139 7.48 20.22 -0.22
CA LEU A 139 6.96 21.58 -0.09
C LEU A 139 8.06 22.56 0.35
N LYS A 140 8.83 22.19 1.38
CA LYS A 140 9.86 23.04 2.01
C LYS A 140 11.25 22.81 1.41
N ASP A 141 11.39 21.87 0.47
CA ASP A 141 12.62 21.50 -0.24
C ASP A 141 13.78 21.14 0.71
N LYS A 142 13.49 20.31 1.71
CA LYS A 142 14.49 19.93 2.73
C LYS A 142 14.20 18.58 3.38
N TRP A 143 15.23 17.97 3.93
CA TRP A 143 15.08 16.79 4.77
C TRP A 143 14.42 17.14 6.10
N ILE A 144 13.35 16.43 6.45
CA ILE A 144 12.78 16.39 7.80
C ILE A 144 13.54 15.37 8.62
N ARG A 145 13.77 14.19 8.03
CA ARG A 145 14.58 13.11 8.59
C ARG A 145 15.54 12.61 7.52
N PHE A 146 16.83 12.82 7.72
CA PHE A 146 17.85 12.31 6.82
C PHE A 146 18.08 10.82 7.07
N PRO A 147 18.03 9.94 6.03
CA PRO A 147 18.16 8.51 6.21
C PRO A 147 19.58 8.14 6.67
N ARG A 148 19.65 7.24 7.64
CA ARG A 148 20.94 6.67 8.08
C ARG A 148 21.28 5.47 7.20
N ARG A 149 22.55 5.37 6.78
CA ARG A 149 23.04 4.14 6.17
C ARG A 149 23.05 3.04 7.23
N ARG A 150 22.30 1.98 6.99
CA ARG A 150 22.36 0.74 7.75
C ARG A 150 22.53 -0.40 6.76
N LYS A 151 23.37 -1.36 7.12
CA LYS A 151 23.46 -2.62 6.40
C LYS A 151 22.44 -3.57 7.03
N ALA A 152 21.49 -4.08 6.25
CA ALA A 152 20.61 -5.12 6.74
C ALA A 152 21.39 -6.44 6.76
N ASP A 153 21.21 -7.19 7.80
CA ASP A 153 21.65 -8.57 7.83
C ASP A 153 20.51 -9.48 7.35
N ILE A 154 20.44 -9.68 6.04
CA ILE A 154 19.46 -10.60 5.42
C ILE A 154 19.83 -12.08 5.66
N ASP A 155 21.06 -12.35 6.05
CA ASP A 155 21.55 -13.67 6.43
C ASP A 155 21.25 -14.01 7.90
N ASP A 156 20.67 -13.07 8.65
CA ASP A 156 20.19 -13.28 10.01
C ASP A 156 19.25 -14.50 10.05
N SER A 157 19.54 -15.41 10.97
CA SER A 157 18.74 -16.63 11.18
C SER A 157 17.25 -16.32 11.43
N ASN A 158 16.95 -15.20 12.10
CA ASN A 158 15.58 -14.74 12.36
C ASN A 158 14.85 -14.34 11.08
N VAL A 159 15.53 -13.65 10.14
CA VAL A 159 14.96 -13.31 8.83
C VAL A 159 14.63 -14.57 8.06
N ARG A 160 15.57 -15.53 8.03
CA ARG A 160 15.40 -16.80 7.33
C ARG A 160 14.26 -17.64 7.90
N GLU A 161 14.18 -17.72 9.23
CA GLU A 161 13.13 -18.47 9.92
C GLU A 161 11.75 -17.88 9.61
N LYS A 162 11.58 -16.57 9.80
CA LYS A 162 10.33 -15.88 9.53
C LYS A 162 9.90 -16.01 8.06
N PHE A 163 10.83 -15.81 7.15
CA PHE A 163 10.58 -16.00 5.72
C PHE A 163 10.13 -17.42 5.39
N ASN A 164 10.87 -18.45 5.84
CA ASN A 164 10.53 -19.85 5.54
C ASN A 164 9.19 -20.25 6.15
N ASN A 165 8.93 -19.84 7.39
CA ASN A 165 7.67 -20.10 8.06
C ASN A 165 6.50 -19.52 7.26
N MET A 166 6.57 -18.24 6.95
CA MET A 166 5.49 -17.55 6.28
C MET A 166 5.29 -18.03 4.83
N ARG A 167 6.38 -18.28 4.10
CA ARG A 167 6.32 -18.87 2.76
C ARG A 167 5.59 -20.23 2.77
N ASN A 168 5.92 -21.10 3.73
CA ASN A 168 5.27 -22.41 3.83
C ASN A 168 3.77 -22.26 4.15
N ARG A 169 3.41 -21.35 5.04
CA ARG A 169 2.01 -21.05 5.38
C ARG A 169 1.23 -20.51 4.18
N ILE A 170 1.80 -19.55 3.42
CA ILE A 170 1.21 -19.02 2.20
C ILE A 170 0.96 -20.13 1.18
N ASN A 171 1.97 -20.96 0.91
CA ASN A 171 1.83 -22.04 -0.05
C ASN A 171 0.78 -23.08 0.37
N GLN A 172 0.71 -23.42 1.66
CA GLN A 172 -0.30 -24.34 2.19
C GLN A 172 -1.71 -23.73 2.14
N ALA A 173 -1.85 -22.44 2.41
CA ALA A 173 -3.14 -21.74 2.31
C ALA A 173 -3.65 -21.73 0.86
N ILE A 174 -2.78 -21.39 -0.10
CA ILE A 174 -3.15 -21.40 -1.52
C ILE A 174 -3.58 -22.80 -2.01
N VAL A 175 -2.90 -23.85 -1.54
CA VAL A 175 -3.23 -25.23 -1.94
C VAL A 175 -4.53 -25.74 -1.27
N SER A 176 -4.88 -25.20 -0.09
CA SER A 176 -6.12 -25.60 0.60
C SER A 176 -7.38 -25.08 -0.06
N ASP A 177 -7.28 -24.01 -0.83
CA ASP A 177 -8.41 -23.31 -1.49
C ASP A 177 -9.52 -22.92 -0.50
N ASP A 178 -9.14 -22.66 0.74
CA ASP A 178 -10.01 -22.29 1.87
C ASP A 178 -9.85 -20.80 2.14
N TYR A 179 -10.92 -20.03 1.93
CA TYR A 179 -10.92 -18.58 2.07
C TYR A 179 -10.49 -18.13 3.48
N ASP A 180 -11.07 -18.70 4.53
CA ASP A 180 -10.80 -18.29 5.91
C ASP A 180 -9.33 -18.52 6.27
N ARG A 181 -8.75 -19.62 5.79
CA ARG A 181 -7.33 -19.92 5.97
C ARG A 181 -6.44 -18.96 5.20
N ILE A 182 -6.81 -18.60 3.98
CA ILE A 182 -6.06 -17.66 3.14
C ILE A 182 -6.09 -16.28 3.77
N GLU A 183 -7.28 -15.82 4.20
CA GLU A 183 -7.44 -14.54 4.89
C GLU A 183 -6.65 -14.47 6.20
N ALA A 184 -6.71 -15.52 7.02
CA ALA A 184 -5.93 -15.60 8.25
C ALA A 184 -4.41 -15.49 7.99
N VAL A 185 -3.89 -16.21 6.99
CA VAL A 185 -2.47 -16.13 6.62
C VAL A 185 -2.12 -14.74 6.06
N TRP A 186 -2.99 -14.12 5.26
CA TRP A 186 -2.80 -12.75 4.79
C TRP A 186 -2.73 -11.74 5.95
N ASN A 187 -3.64 -11.87 6.92
CA ASN A 187 -3.65 -11.03 8.11
C ASN A 187 -2.38 -11.20 8.95
N ASP A 188 -1.86 -12.42 9.07
CA ASP A 188 -0.61 -12.71 9.76
C ASP A 188 0.62 -12.09 9.05
N VAL A 189 0.67 -12.17 7.71
CA VAL A 189 1.72 -11.50 6.91
C VAL A 189 1.71 -9.99 7.13
N SER A 190 0.52 -9.39 7.11
CA SER A 190 0.33 -7.96 7.30
C SER A 190 0.70 -7.52 8.71
N SER A 191 0.26 -8.29 9.72
CA SER A 191 0.56 -8.03 11.14
C SER A 191 2.04 -8.19 11.46
N MET A 192 2.69 -9.21 10.90
CA MET A 192 4.12 -9.41 11.03
C MET A 192 4.90 -8.18 10.55
N ARG A 193 4.56 -7.64 9.37
CA ARG A 193 5.19 -6.41 8.84
C ARG A 193 4.94 -5.21 9.75
N LYS A 194 3.69 -4.96 10.13
CA LYS A 194 3.32 -3.82 10.98
C LYS A 194 4.06 -3.85 12.33
N THR A 195 4.09 -5.01 12.98
CA THR A 195 4.78 -5.20 14.26
C THR A 195 6.30 -4.97 14.12
N GLY A 196 6.91 -5.50 13.08
CA GLY A 196 8.34 -5.30 12.83
C GLY A 196 8.68 -3.82 12.59
N LEU A 197 7.89 -3.14 11.75
CA LEU A 197 8.08 -1.72 11.49
C LEU A 197 7.93 -0.86 12.75
N ALA A 198 6.95 -1.16 13.60
CA ALA A 198 6.74 -0.44 14.86
C ALA A 198 7.87 -0.66 15.87
N ARG A 199 8.44 -1.88 15.93
CA ARG A 199 9.47 -2.25 16.92
C ARG A 199 10.87 -1.77 16.54
N GLU A 200 11.31 -2.02 15.32
CA GLU A 200 12.70 -1.83 14.87
C GLU A 200 12.81 -1.08 13.53
N GLY A 201 11.68 -0.69 12.93
CA GLY A 201 11.63 0.02 11.65
C GLY A 201 11.92 -0.87 10.44
N GLU A 202 12.41 -0.27 9.36
CA GLU A 202 12.61 -0.92 8.06
C GLU A 202 13.56 -2.14 8.09
N PHE A 203 14.44 -2.20 9.08
CA PHE A 203 15.47 -3.23 9.20
C PHE A 203 15.08 -4.35 10.15
N SER A 204 13.85 -4.36 10.64
CA SER A 204 13.36 -5.47 11.46
C SER A 204 13.37 -6.78 10.68
N PRO A 205 13.68 -7.91 11.31
CA PRO A 205 13.63 -9.22 10.66
C PRO A 205 12.28 -9.52 9.99
N GLU A 206 11.19 -9.05 10.59
CA GLU A 206 9.83 -9.17 10.05
C GLU A 206 9.65 -8.42 8.74
N ASN A 207 10.09 -7.15 8.69
CA ASN A 207 9.96 -6.35 7.47
C ASN A 207 10.91 -6.83 6.38
N LEU A 208 12.11 -7.29 6.72
CA LEU A 208 13.03 -7.90 5.77
C LEU A 208 12.44 -9.19 5.19
N ALA A 209 11.88 -10.07 6.02
CA ALA A 209 11.20 -11.28 5.57
C ALA A 209 10.00 -10.94 4.65
N PHE A 210 9.21 -9.93 5.00
CA PHE A 210 8.12 -9.45 4.15
C PHE A 210 8.62 -8.93 2.79
N LYS A 211 9.67 -8.12 2.75
CA LYS A 211 10.27 -7.65 1.49
C LYS A 211 10.72 -8.80 0.60
N ILE A 212 11.24 -9.86 1.19
CA ILE A 212 11.64 -11.08 0.47
C ILE A 212 10.40 -11.82 -0.09
N LEU A 213 9.35 -11.99 0.72
CA LEU A 213 8.09 -12.61 0.27
C LEU A 213 7.46 -11.82 -0.89
N ARG A 214 7.45 -10.49 -0.80
CA ARG A 214 6.96 -9.60 -1.86
C ARG A 214 7.80 -9.73 -3.14
N ALA A 215 9.12 -9.72 -3.03
CA ALA A 215 10.02 -9.89 -4.18
C ALA A 215 9.86 -11.24 -4.90
N GLN A 216 9.40 -12.28 -4.19
CA GLN A 216 9.03 -13.56 -4.79
C GLN A 216 7.60 -13.61 -5.35
N GLY A 217 6.85 -12.51 -5.31
CA GLY A 217 5.46 -12.45 -5.76
C GLY A 217 4.47 -13.20 -4.88
N LEU A 218 4.90 -13.69 -3.71
CA LEU A 218 4.04 -14.50 -2.82
C LEU A 218 2.97 -13.66 -2.14
N VAL A 219 3.27 -12.39 -1.87
CA VAL A 219 2.32 -11.44 -1.27
C VAL A 219 1.18 -11.15 -2.24
N GLU A 220 1.49 -10.85 -3.48
CA GLU A 220 0.52 -10.60 -4.54
C GLU A 220 -0.28 -11.85 -4.86
N LYS A 221 0.38 -13.02 -4.87
CA LYS A 221 -0.27 -14.30 -5.16
C LYS A 221 -1.35 -14.64 -4.12
N ILE A 222 -1.06 -14.50 -2.82
CA ILE A 222 -2.06 -14.79 -1.77
C ILE A 222 -3.21 -13.78 -1.80
N LYS A 223 -2.92 -12.48 -2.04
CA LYS A 223 -3.95 -11.44 -2.18
C LYS A 223 -4.90 -11.73 -3.32
N LYS A 224 -4.35 -12.03 -4.49
CA LYS A 224 -5.14 -12.36 -5.68
C LYS A 224 -6.00 -13.59 -5.44
N HIS A 225 -5.42 -14.64 -4.86
CA HIS A 225 -6.15 -15.89 -4.60
C HIS A 225 -7.31 -15.69 -3.62
N ALA A 226 -7.11 -14.90 -2.55
CA ALA A 226 -8.19 -14.53 -1.64
C ALA A 226 -9.33 -13.78 -2.37
N LEU A 227 -8.98 -12.85 -3.26
CA LEU A 227 -9.96 -12.09 -4.03
C LEU A 227 -10.72 -13.00 -5.01
N ASP A 228 -10.01 -13.88 -5.71
CA ASP A 228 -10.58 -14.81 -6.70
C ASP A 228 -11.61 -15.75 -6.03
N ILE A 229 -11.26 -16.38 -4.90
CA ILE A 229 -12.18 -17.26 -4.15
C ILE A 229 -13.40 -16.47 -3.65
N LYS A 230 -13.17 -15.29 -3.05
CA LYS A 230 -14.29 -14.48 -2.54
C LYS A 230 -15.21 -14.00 -3.65
N SER A 231 -14.65 -13.67 -4.81
CA SER A 231 -15.44 -13.30 -5.98
C SER A 231 -16.27 -14.47 -6.52
N GLN A 232 -15.71 -15.68 -6.53
CA GLN A 232 -16.43 -16.89 -6.91
C GLN A 232 -17.56 -17.20 -5.93
N ASP A 233 -17.29 -17.14 -4.62
CA ASP A 233 -18.29 -17.40 -3.57
C ASP A 233 -19.50 -16.43 -3.61
N LEU A 234 -19.27 -15.20 -4.08
CA LEU A 234 -20.29 -14.17 -4.23
C LEU A 234 -20.95 -14.14 -5.63
N SER A 235 -20.40 -14.87 -6.58
CA SER A 235 -20.92 -14.95 -7.93
C SER A 235 -21.96 -16.08 -8.03
N ILE A 236 -22.99 -15.86 -8.83
CA ILE A 236 -23.98 -16.86 -9.17
C ILE A 236 -23.86 -17.10 -10.67
N ASP A 237 -23.56 -18.33 -11.08
CA ASP A 237 -23.49 -18.71 -12.48
C ASP A 237 -24.90 -19.04 -13.01
N GLU A 238 -25.13 -18.90 -14.33
CA GLU A 238 -26.42 -19.22 -14.96
C GLU A 238 -26.88 -20.65 -14.70
N ASP A 239 -25.94 -21.58 -14.50
CA ASP A 239 -26.20 -22.99 -14.20
C ASP A 239 -26.78 -23.23 -12.78
N ASP A 240 -26.60 -22.25 -11.85
CA ASP A 240 -27.18 -22.32 -10.51
C ASP A 240 -28.67 -22.03 -10.47
N PHE A 241 -29.21 -21.42 -11.53
CA PHE A 241 -30.63 -21.34 -11.79
C PHE A 241 -31.05 -22.63 -12.52
N GLY A 242 -31.15 -23.74 -11.78
CA GLY A 242 -31.72 -24.98 -12.33
C GLY A 242 -33.04 -24.72 -13.06
N ASP A 243 -33.42 -25.59 -14.01
CA ASP A 243 -34.57 -25.52 -14.94
C ASP A 243 -35.97 -25.27 -14.30
N ALA A 244 -36.00 -24.83 -13.06
CA ALA A 244 -37.21 -24.49 -12.33
C ALA A 244 -37.01 -23.22 -11.49
N ASN A 245 -37.23 -22.07 -12.10
CA ASN A 245 -37.52 -20.87 -11.32
C ASN A 245 -39.03 -20.60 -11.34
N PRO A 246 -39.82 -21.14 -10.36
CA PRO A 246 -41.28 -20.87 -10.29
C PRO A 246 -41.57 -19.44 -9.77
N MET A 247 -40.57 -18.61 -9.51
CA MET A 247 -40.78 -17.28 -8.92
C MET A 247 -41.10 -16.18 -9.94
N PHE A 248 -40.88 -16.40 -11.24
CA PHE A 248 -41.14 -15.38 -12.25
C PHE A 248 -42.28 -15.70 -13.22
N ASP A 249 -42.97 -16.84 -13.04
CA ASP A 249 -44.15 -17.21 -13.86
C ASP A 249 -45.48 -16.59 -13.38
N ASN A 250 -45.44 -15.73 -12.36
CA ASN A 250 -46.60 -14.91 -12.02
C ASN A 250 -46.39 -13.51 -12.64
N GLU A 251 -46.80 -13.37 -13.89
CA GLU A 251 -47.08 -12.09 -14.52
C GLU A 251 -48.24 -11.40 -13.80
N GLU A 252 -48.03 -10.87 -12.61
CA GLU A 252 -48.88 -9.76 -12.16
C GLU A 252 -48.25 -8.47 -12.76
N PRO A 253 -49.06 -7.73 -13.55
CA PRO A 253 -48.56 -6.50 -14.14
C PRO A 253 -48.18 -5.54 -13.04
N PHE A 254 -46.96 -4.98 -13.17
CA PHE A 254 -46.45 -3.95 -12.29
C PHE A 254 -47.46 -2.82 -12.15
N ASP A 255 -48.03 -2.64 -10.95
CA ASP A 255 -48.99 -1.60 -10.67
C ASP A 255 -48.28 -0.24 -10.65
N GLU A 256 -48.45 0.54 -11.70
CA GLU A 256 -47.88 1.90 -11.85
C GLU A 256 -48.40 2.92 -10.83
N SER A 257 -49.39 2.56 -10.00
CA SER A 257 -50.01 3.48 -9.05
C SER A 257 -49.08 3.95 -7.92
N TYR A 258 -47.97 3.23 -7.67
CA TYR A 258 -46.96 3.62 -6.64
C TYR A 258 -46.02 4.74 -7.07
N MET A 259 -46.07 5.22 -8.32
CA MET A 259 -45.15 6.25 -8.81
C MET A 259 -45.71 7.68 -8.70
N GLU A 260 -46.94 7.87 -8.26
CA GLU A 260 -47.56 9.22 -8.16
C GLU A 260 -47.31 9.94 -6.85
N ASP A 261 -46.79 9.29 -5.81
CA ASP A 261 -46.59 9.90 -4.48
C ASP A 261 -45.14 10.43 -4.25
N ILE A 262 -44.31 10.48 -5.29
CA ILE A 262 -42.95 11.07 -5.22
C ILE A 262 -42.86 12.26 -6.20
N LYS A 263 -43.57 13.33 -5.85
CA LYS A 263 -43.31 14.67 -6.42
C LYS A 263 -43.15 15.70 -5.34
#